data_2ffd469facd5360bda244d4e40a918c6
#
_entry.id   2ffd469facd5360bda244d4e40a918c6
#
_cell.length_a   1.000
_cell.length_b   1.000
_cell.length_c   1.000
_cell.angle_alpha   90.00
_cell.angle_beta   90.00
_cell.angle_gamma   90.00
#
_symmetry.space_group_name_H-M   'P 1'
#
loop_
_entity.id
_entity.type
_entity.pdbx_description
1 polymer ?
#
loop_
_entity_poly.entity_id
_entity_poly.type
_entity_poly.pdbx_seq_one_letter_code
_entity_poly.pdbx_strand_id
1 'polypeptide(L)'
;MSTTPDILTPHDSTPTGVFADAAGSETPLKSERRVETGKSSGLVGVGGLLDSIVCGNNREVLAKLPSECVDLTVTSPPYNCGMDYGTESDDVPWEQYWRNAREWLTETLRVTTPGGRLAVNLPWWMGKKPRRDVPYEFQRTALEAGWLMLDKIIWVKGDAQNVHTSGGFGGGGCGWGTYMSPSGPVIRCASEPILIFAKGSRGRGVVSGAGRGACVAGDMTKAEWMEWTLDVWFMRGETAGIHPAAFPVEIPARLIKLYTYQGDTVLDPFVGSGTTCKAAKALNRHWLGIEIDPAFARLSRAQLAQDMLPLFLGGGGAELVAKDSCDSPKSQNK
;
A
#
# COMPACT_ATOMS: atom_id res chain seq x y z
N MET A 1 45.44 33.32 32.87
CA MET A 1 44.18 34.07 32.79
C MET A 1 43.19 33.14 32.07
N SER A 2 42.35 32.52 32.86
CA SER A 2 41.36 31.53 32.44
C SER A 2 40.02 32.24 32.29
N THR A 3 39.38 32.12 31.12
CA THR A 3 38.01 32.57 30.92
C THR A 3 37.18 31.39 30.43
N THR A 4 36.39 30.85 31.34
CA THR A 4 35.30 29.92 31.08
C THR A 4 34.13 30.65 30.44
N PRO A 5 33.45 30.09 29.41
CA PRO A 5 32.19 30.66 28.95
C PRO A 5 30.98 30.15 29.75
N ASP A 6 30.07 31.07 30.03
CA ASP A 6 28.82 30.87 30.76
C ASP A 6 27.88 29.88 30.08
N ILE A 7 27.31 29.00 30.90
CA ILE A 7 26.24 28.07 30.51
C ILE A 7 24.91 28.83 30.64
N LEU A 8 24.22 29.04 29.50
CA LEU A 8 22.86 29.57 29.46
C LEU A 8 21.86 28.52 29.96
N THR A 9 21.12 28.86 31.00
CA THR A 9 19.96 28.10 31.49
C THR A 9 18.75 28.26 30.56
N PRO A 10 17.95 27.19 30.35
CA PRO A 10 16.76 27.30 29.51
C PRO A 10 15.63 28.04 30.24
N HIS A 11 15.05 29.02 29.57
CA HIS A 11 13.81 29.69 29.98
C HIS A 11 12.62 28.75 29.74
N ASP A 12 11.91 28.46 30.82
CA ASP A 12 10.62 27.80 30.87
C ASP A 12 9.54 28.79 30.39
N SER A 13 8.92 28.53 29.26
CA SER A 13 7.76 29.28 28.77
C SER A 13 6.69 28.27 28.26
N THR A 14 5.81 27.91 29.21
CA THR A 14 4.53 27.26 28.92
C THR A 14 3.56 28.24 28.26
N PRO A 15 2.99 27.97 27.08
CA PRO A 15 1.86 28.75 26.59
C PRO A 15 0.55 28.11 27.10
N THR A 16 -0.15 28.80 27.98
CA THR A 16 -1.55 28.56 28.31
C THR A 16 -2.43 29.03 27.16
N GLY A 17 -2.87 28.08 26.30
CA GLY A 17 -3.88 28.34 25.29
C GLY A 17 -5.27 28.03 25.81
N VAL A 18 -6.05 29.06 26.01
CA VAL A 18 -7.48 28.99 26.34
C VAL A 18 -8.27 28.62 25.11
N PHE A 19 -8.94 27.47 25.11
CA PHE A 19 -9.94 27.14 24.10
C PHE A 19 -11.27 27.76 24.53
N ALA A 20 -11.77 28.71 23.71
CA ALA A 20 -13.10 29.29 23.89
C ALA A 20 -14.13 28.38 23.16
N ASP A 21 -15.12 27.94 23.92
CA ASP A 21 -16.32 27.29 23.42
C ASP A 21 -17.18 28.29 22.65
N ALA A 22 -17.43 28.02 21.37
CA ALA A 22 -18.45 28.70 20.59
C ALA A 22 -19.67 27.79 20.45
N ALA A 23 -20.65 27.99 21.32
CA ALA A 23 -22.01 27.48 21.13
C ALA A 23 -22.75 28.35 20.11
N GLY A 24 -23.22 27.76 19.03
CA GLY A 24 -23.99 28.44 17.97
C GLY A 24 -25.04 27.52 17.36
N SER A 25 -26.25 27.65 17.89
CA SER A 25 -27.61 27.45 17.35
C SER A 25 -27.87 26.51 16.17
N GLU A 26 -28.70 25.54 16.47
CA GLU A 26 -29.37 24.61 15.55
C GLU A 26 -30.38 25.35 14.63
N THR A 27 -30.41 24.94 13.37
CA THR A 27 -31.63 25.05 12.53
C THR A 27 -31.74 23.78 11.66
N PRO A 28 -32.86 23.09 11.63
CA PRO A 28 -32.99 21.83 10.88
C PRO A 28 -33.45 22.11 9.46
N LEU A 29 -32.68 21.68 8.46
CA LEU A 29 -33.17 21.58 7.09
C LEU A 29 -33.38 20.11 6.72
N LYS A 30 -34.67 19.72 6.79
CA LYS A 30 -35.17 18.54 6.11
C LYS A 30 -35.13 18.77 4.61
N SER A 31 -34.44 17.90 3.88
CA SER A 31 -34.75 17.65 2.47
C SER A 31 -34.58 16.15 2.21
N GLU A 32 -35.74 15.50 2.16
CA GLU A 32 -35.87 14.18 1.57
C GLU A 32 -35.55 14.28 0.08
N ARG A 33 -34.42 13.71 -0.35
CA ARG A 33 -34.17 13.45 -1.77
C ARG A 33 -34.64 12.04 -2.11
N ARG A 34 -35.77 12.00 -2.76
CA ARG A 34 -36.31 10.86 -3.49
C ARG A 34 -35.26 10.45 -4.55
N VAL A 35 -34.76 9.23 -4.48
CA VAL A 35 -33.89 8.65 -5.52
C VAL A 35 -34.80 8.33 -6.71
N GLU A 36 -34.74 9.16 -7.74
CA GLU A 36 -35.31 8.82 -9.04
C GLU A 36 -34.34 7.86 -9.77
N THR A 37 -34.84 6.69 -10.10
CA THR A 37 -34.18 5.71 -10.95
C THR A 37 -34.19 6.22 -12.40
N GLY A 38 -33.17 6.98 -12.76
CA GLY A 38 -32.91 7.42 -14.13
C GLY A 38 -32.21 6.31 -14.91
N LYS A 39 -32.77 6.00 -16.07
CA LYS A 39 -32.27 5.01 -17.05
C LYS A 39 -30.82 5.25 -17.42
N SER A 40 -29.94 4.26 -17.20
CA SER A 40 -28.52 4.26 -17.51
C SER A 40 -28.30 4.12 -19.01
N SER A 41 -27.72 5.12 -19.64
CA SER A 41 -27.07 5.01 -20.93
C SER A 41 -25.58 4.72 -20.71
N GLY A 42 -25.13 3.51 -21.00
CA GLY A 42 -23.75 3.22 -21.39
C GLY A 42 -22.69 2.99 -20.30
N LEU A 43 -22.98 3.11 -19.03
CA LEU A 43 -22.08 2.74 -17.94
C LEU A 43 -22.26 1.26 -17.59
N VAL A 44 -21.24 0.44 -17.80
CA VAL A 44 -21.20 -0.91 -17.23
C VAL A 44 -21.26 -0.74 -15.72
N GLY A 45 -22.33 -1.23 -15.09
CA GLY A 45 -22.43 -1.19 -13.64
C GLY A 45 -21.22 -1.92 -13.02
N VAL A 46 -20.67 -1.42 -11.91
CA VAL A 46 -19.50 -2.00 -11.21
C VAL A 46 -19.68 -3.51 -11.00
N GLY A 47 -20.94 -3.97 -10.77
CA GLY A 47 -21.26 -5.39 -10.56
C GLY A 47 -20.79 -6.35 -11.65
N GLY A 48 -20.61 -5.88 -12.89
CA GLY A 48 -20.10 -6.70 -13.98
C GLY A 48 -18.57 -6.78 -14.06
N LEU A 49 -17.85 -5.92 -13.27
CA LEU A 49 -16.39 -5.88 -13.24
C LEU A 49 -15.81 -6.28 -11.88
N LEU A 50 -16.63 -6.39 -10.84
CA LEU A 50 -16.17 -6.88 -9.54
C LEU A 50 -15.66 -8.32 -9.66
N ASP A 51 -14.68 -8.63 -8.82
CA ASP A 51 -14.04 -9.93 -8.72
C ASP A 51 -13.40 -10.39 -10.04
N SER A 52 -12.84 -9.42 -10.79
CA SER A 52 -12.23 -9.68 -12.09
C SER A 52 -10.91 -8.94 -12.31
N ILE A 53 -10.13 -9.43 -13.28
CA ILE A 53 -8.97 -8.75 -13.85
C ILE A 53 -9.36 -8.23 -15.24
N VAL A 54 -9.26 -6.92 -15.43
CA VAL A 54 -9.48 -6.27 -16.73
C VAL A 54 -8.13 -6.09 -17.43
N CYS A 55 -8.01 -6.64 -18.65
CA CYS A 55 -6.83 -6.38 -19.48
C CYS A 55 -7.04 -5.08 -20.25
N GLY A 56 -6.18 -4.07 -20.02
CA GLY A 56 -6.28 -2.79 -20.70
C GLY A 56 -5.51 -1.68 -19.99
N ASN A 57 -5.48 -0.51 -20.62
CA ASN A 57 -4.89 0.69 -20.03
C ASN A 57 -5.72 1.16 -18.83
N ASN A 58 -5.07 1.34 -17.68
CA ASN A 58 -5.75 1.69 -16.43
C ASN A 58 -6.54 3.00 -16.52
N ARG A 59 -6.05 4.01 -17.22
CA ARG A 59 -6.73 5.30 -17.40
C ARG A 59 -8.06 5.13 -18.14
N GLU A 60 -8.07 4.31 -19.19
CA GLU A 60 -9.27 4.02 -19.98
C GLU A 60 -10.29 3.15 -19.22
N VAL A 61 -9.79 2.20 -18.43
CA VAL A 61 -10.66 1.35 -17.61
C VAL A 61 -11.24 2.13 -16.45
N LEU A 62 -10.41 2.89 -15.72
CA LEU A 62 -10.86 3.75 -14.61
C LEU A 62 -11.90 4.75 -15.06
N ALA A 63 -11.72 5.40 -16.22
CA ALA A 63 -12.69 6.37 -16.77
C ALA A 63 -14.09 5.79 -17.02
N LYS A 64 -14.20 4.47 -17.19
CA LYS A 64 -15.49 3.78 -17.38
C LYS A 64 -16.16 3.35 -16.07
N LEU A 65 -15.43 3.39 -14.95
CA LEU A 65 -15.99 3.05 -13.64
C LEU A 65 -16.84 4.22 -13.11
N PRO A 66 -17.91 3.95 -12.38
CA PRO A 66 -18.64 4.98 -11.68
C PRO A 66 -17.78 5.66 -10.60
N SER A 67 -18.14 6.88 -10.25
CA SER A 67 -17.54 7.55 -9.10
C SER A 67 -17.90 6.85 -7.81
N GLU A 68 -16.98 6.91 -6.83
CA GLU A 68 -17.23 6.47 -5.45
C GLU A 68 -17.65 4.99 -5.32
N CYS A 69 -16.95 4.12 -6.05
CA CYS A 69 -17.20 2.67 -6.08
C CYS A 69 -16.05 1.82 -5.51
N VAL A 70 -14.94 2.44 -5.11
CA VAL A 70 -13.74 1.80 -4.57
C VAL A 70 -13.47 2.32 -3.16
N ASP A 71 -13.19 1.43 -2.21
CA ASP A 71 -12.93 1.78 -0.82
C ASP A 71 -11.46 1.90 -0.50
N LEU A 72 -10.65 1.06 -1.15
CA LEU A 72 -9.19 1.05 -0.99
C LEU A 72 -8.53 0.74 -2.32
N THR A 73 -7.54 1.52 -2.68
CA THR A 73 -6.56 1.16 -3.72
C THR A 73 -5.24 0.78 -3.06
N VAL A 74 -4.70 -0.41 -3.39
CA VAL A 74 -3.36 -0.84 -2.99
C VAL A 74 -2.59 -1.20 -4.24
N THR A 75 -1.44 -0.56 -4.47
CA THR A 75 -0.72 -0.74 -5.72
C THR A 75 0.77 -0.43 -5.62
N SER A 76 1.51 -0.90 -6.60
CA SER A 76 2.90 -0.54 -6.88
C SER A 76 2.98 -0.21 -8.39
N PRO A 77 2.94 1.07 -8.77
CA PRO A 77 2.97 1.46 -10.18
C PRO A 77 4.33 1.13 -10.82
N PRO A 78 4.43 1.05 -12.14
CA PRO A 78 5.71 0.97 -12.84
C PRO A 78 6.66 2.08 -12.39
N TYR A 79 7.97 1.76 -12.23
CA TYR A 79 8.93 2.67 -11.60
C TYR A 79 9.75 3.50 -12.58
N ASN A 80 9.48 3.40 -13.87
CA ASN A 80 10.23 4.07 -14.95
C ASN A 80 11.72 3.70 -14.92
N CYS A 81 12.01 2.44 -14.80
CA CYS A 81 13.37 1.89 -14.67
C CYS A 81 13.84 1.07 -15.87
N GLY A 82 13.06 1.08 -16.95
CA GLY A 82 13.36 0.33 -18.16
C GLY A 82 13.11 -1.18 -18.00
N MET A 83 12.20 -1.56 -17.11
CA MET A 83 11.74 -2.94 -17.04
C MET A 83 10.86 -3.26 -18.24
N ASP A 84 11.07 -4.43 -18.81
CA ASP A 84 10.24 -4.95 -19.89
C ASP A 84 8.96 -5.55 -19.27
N TYR A 85 7.84 -4.85 -19.47
CA TYR A 85 6.50 -5.35 -19.13
C TYR A 85 5.78 -5.90 -20.38
N GLY A 86 6.52 -6.30 -21.41
CA GLY A 86 6.02 -6.98 -22.60
C GLY A 86 5.47 -6.02 -23.66
N THR A 87 4.41 -5.30 -23.37
CA THR A 87 3.72 -4.44 -24.35
C THR A 87 4.05 -2.97 -24.24
N GLU A 88 4.52 -2.52 -23.08
CA GLU A 88 4.91 -1.13 -22.84
C GLU A 88 6.27 -1.03 -22.17
N SER A 89 7.09 -0.10 -22.66
CA SER A 89 8.33 0.29 -22.02
C SER A 89 8.03 1.22 -20.84
N ASP A 90 8.57 0.94 -19.67
CA ASP A 90 8.55 1.87 -18.54
C ASP A 90 9.76 2.82 -18.54
N ASP A 91 10.41 3.02 -19.70
CA ASP A 91 11.49 3.99 -19.92
C ASP A 91 10.97 5.17 -20.75
N VAL A 92 10.19 6.02 -20.12
CA VAL A 92 9.65 7.25 -20.74
C VAL A 92 10.29 8.49 -20.09
N PRO A 93 10.30 9.64 -20.79
CA PRO A 93 10.74 10.89 -20.16
C PRO A 93 9.99 11.16 -18.85
N TRP A 94 10.69 11.59 -17.81
CA TRP A 94 10.11 11.77 -16.47
C TRP A 94 8.92 12.73 -16.45
N GLU A 95 8.93 13.73 -17.30
CA GLU A 95 7.78 14.64 -17.43
C GLU A 95 6.52 13.90 -17.91
N GLN A 96 6.69 12.99 -18.88
CA GLN A 96 5.60 12.14 -19.37
C GLN A 96 5.14 11.16 -18.30
N TYR A 97 6.08 10.56 -17.56
CA TYR A 97 5.77 9.65 -16.46
C TYR A 97 4.88 10.33 -15.41
N TRP A 98 5.25 11.53 -14.95
CA TRP A 98 4.46 12.26 -13.95
C TRP A 98 3.14 12.79 -14.49
N ARG A 99 3.06 13.10 -15.78
CA ARG A 99 1.78 13.43 -16.44
C ARG A 99 0.85 12.23 -16.42
N ASN A 100 1.33 11.06 -16.84
CA ASN A 100 0.58 9.81 -16.79
C ASN A 100 0.17 9.46 -15.36
N ALA A 101 1.07 9.65 -14.39
CA ALA A 101 0.79 9.41 -12.97
C ALA A 101 -0.36 10.31 -12.47
N ARG A 102 -0.35 11.58 -12.82
CA ARG A 102 -1.43 12.51 -12.47
C ARG A 102 -2.78 12.08 -13.03
N GLU A 103 -2.83 11.61 -14.28
CA GLU A 103 -4.05 11.17 -14.93
C GLU A 103 -4.69 9.99 -14.18
N TRP A 104 -3.95 8.90 -13.93
CA TRP A 104 -4.52 7.78 -13.21
C TRP A 104 -4.78 8.06 -11.72
N LEU A 105 -4.00 8.92 -11.07
CA LEU A 105 -4.27 9.38 -9.70
C LEU A 105 -5.58 10.17 -9.61
N THR A 106 -5.87 11.02 -10.59
CA THR A 106 -7.12 11.79 -10.67
C THR A 106 -8.32 10.86 -10.85
N GLU A 107 -8.24 9.88 -11.76
CA GLU A 107 -9.30 8.92 -11.96
C GLU A 107 -9.48 7.99 -10.77
N THR A 108 -8.38 7.55 -10.15
CA THR A 108 -8.44 6.76 -8.90
C THR A 108 -9.10 7.56 -7.78
N LEU A 109 -8.80 8.86 -7.66
CA LEU A 109 -9.49 9.73 -6.69
C LEU A 109 -11.00 9.81 -6.98
N ARG A 110 -11.38 9.96 -8.25
CA ARG A 110 -12.79 10.03 -8.64
C ARG A 110 -13.56 8.77 -8.24
N VAL A 111 -13.00 7.60 -8.54
CA VAL A 111 -13.66 6.30 -8.25
C VAL A 111 -13.60 5.91 -6.76
N THR A 112 -12.71 6.51 -5.97
CA THR A 112 -12.61 6.24 -4.54
C THR A 112 -13.79 6.87 -3.78
N THR A 113 -14.34 6.15 -2.80
CA THR A 113 -15.39 6.64 -1.89
C THR A 113 -14.87 7.75 -0.98
N PRO A 114 -15.72 8.67 -0.47
CA PRO A 114 -15.29 9.66 0.53
C PRO A 114 -14.69 8.97 1.76
N GLY A 115 -13.49 9.41 2.15
CA GLY A 115 -12.73 8.78 3.22
C GLY A 115 -12.08 7.45 2.86
N GLY A 116 -12.22 6.98 1.61
CA GLY A 116 -11.47 5.83 1.09
C GLY A 116 -9.97 6.12 0.98
N ARG A 117 -9.17 5.09 0.74
CA ARG A 117 -7.70 5.15 0.80
C ARG A 117 -7.04 4.80 -0.52
N LEU A 118 -5.85 5.39 -0.69
CA LEU A 118 -4.85 4.96 -1.66
C LEU A 118 -3.55 4.64 -0.91
N ALA A 119 -3.07 3.41 -1.02
CA ALA A 119 -1.80 2.96 -0.50
C ALA A 119 -0.88 2.60 -1.65
N VAL A 120 0.29 3.23 -1.72
CA VAL A 120 1.22 3.05 -2.84
C VAL A 120 2.60 2.68 -2.32
N ASN A 121 3.07 1.50 -2.71
CA ASN A 121 4.44 1.07 -2.48
C ASN A 121 5.36 1.64 -3.56
N LEU A 122 6.48 2.23 -3.16
CA LEU A 122 7.42 2.92 -4.05
C LEU A 122 8.87 2.62 -3.69
N PRO A 123 9.79 2.64 -4.65
CA PRO A 123 11.21 2.65 -4.35
C PRO A 123 11.62 4.03 -3.82
N TRP A 124 12.68 4.09 -3.00
CA TRP A 124 13.24 5.37 -2.55
C TRP A 124 13.78 6.21 -3.70
N TRP A 125 14.50 5.57 -4.63
CA TRP A 125 15.27 6.24 -5.66
C TRP A 125 15.10 5.56 -7.00
N MET A 126 15.00 6.35 -8.05
CA MET A 126 15.01 5.88 -9.42
C MET A 126 15.94 6.70 -10.31
N GLY A 127 16.29 6.11 -11.45
CA GLY A 127 17.12 6.74 -12.47
C GLY A 127 18.62 6.57 -12.25
N LYS A 128 19.37 6.84 -13.33
CA LYS A 128 20.83 6.99 -13.29
C LYS A 128 21.17 8.30 -12.57
N LYS A 129 22.41 8.43 -12.08
CA LYS A 129 22.82 9.66 -11.37
C LYS A 129 22.52 10.95 -12.18
N PRO A 130 21.98 12.00 -11.60
CA PRO A 130 21.48 12.10 -10.22
C PRO A 130 20.20 11.27 -9.99
N ARG A 131 20.13 10.62 -8.83
CA ARG A 131 18.93 9.85 -8.44
C ARG A 131 17.75 10.78 -8.17
N ARG A 132 16.54 10.31 -8.49
CA ARG A 132 15.29 11.01 -8.17
C ARG A 132 14.68 10.43 -6.90
N ASP A 133 14.19 11.30 -6.03
CA ASP A 133 13.39 10.94 -4.87
C ASP A 133 11.95 10.66 -5.35
N VAL A 134 11.63 9.39 -5.59
CA VAL A 134 10.33 8.98 -6.12
C VAL A 134 9.20 9.22 -5.14
N PRO A 135 9.32 8.91 -3.84
CA PRO A 135 8.27 9.19 -2.86
C PRO A 135 7.91 10.68 -2.77
N TYR A 136 8.88 11.56 -2.84
CA TYR A 136 8.64 13.01 -2.82
C TYR A 136 7.86 13.47 -4.07
N GLU A 137 8.33 13.10 -5.25
CA GLU A 137 7.67 13.49 -6.51
C GLU A 137 6.27 12.87 -6.61
N PHE A 138 6.10 11.63 -6.18
CA PHE A 138 4.80 10.96 -6.15
C PHE A 138 3.84 11.65 -5.19
N GLN A 139 4.30 11.94 -3.95
CA GLN A 139 3.49 12.66 -2.97
C GLN A 139 3.03 14.01 -3.51
N ARG A 140 3.92 14.79 -4.12
CA ARG A 140 3.59 16.07 -4.74
C ARG A 140 2.52 15.90 -5.82
N THR A 141 2.70 14.93 -6.72
CA THR A 141 1.76 14.65 -7.82
C THR A 141 0.38 14.21 -7.29
N ALA A 142 0.34 13.38 -6.23
CA ALA A 142 -0.90 12.96 -5.61
C ALA A 142 -1.65 14.11 -4.93
N LEU A 143 -0.93 15.00 -4.22
CA LEU A 143 -1.52 16.21 -3.61
C LEU A 143 -2.09 17.15 -4.68
N GLU A 144 -1.39 17.34 -5.79
CA GLU A 144 -1.87 18.13 -6.93
C GLU A 144 -3.11 17.51 -7.62
N ALA A 145 -3.26 16.17 -7.56
CA ALA A 145 -4.46 15.48 -8.02
C ALA A 145 -5.64 15.54 -7.03
N GLY A 146 -5.43 16.09 -5.82
CA GLY A 146 -6.48 16.31 -4.82
C GLY A 146 -6.51 15.28 -3.67
N TRP A 147 -5.54 14.37 -3.59
CA TRP A 147 -5.39 13.46 -2.48
C TRP A 147 -4.91 14.18 -1.22
N LEU A 148 -5.29 13.68 -0.04
CA LEU A 148 -4.77 14.12 1.25
C LEU A 148 -3.73 13.11 1.74
N MET A 149 -2.49 13.56 1.98
CA MET A 149 -1.49 12.70 2.61
C MET A 149 -1.87 12.42 4.07
N LEU A 150 -1.88 11.15 4.46
CA LEU A 150 -2.16 10.75 5.84
C LEU A 150 -0.92 10.27 6.58
N ASP A 151 -0.33 9.17 6.09
CA ASP A 151 0.70 8.44 6.80
C ASP A 151 1.72 7.86 5.81
N LYS A 152 2.85 7.43 6.34
CA LYS A 152 3.89 6.73 5.60
C LYS A 152 4.33 5.53 6.42
N ILE A 153 4.33 4.36 5.80
CA ILE A 153 4.84 3.13 6.40
C ILE A 153 6.16 2.79 5.73
N ILE A 154 7.14 2.37 6.49
CA ILE A 154 8.43 1.91 6.00
C ILE A 154 8.45 0.39 6.03
N TRP A 155 8.33 -0.23 4.87
CA TRP A 155 8.54 -1.66 4.74
C TRP A 155 10.03 -1.98 4.72
N VAL A 156 10.53 -2.59 5.79
CA VAL A 156 11.91 -3.08 5.90
C VAL A 156 11.95 -4.53 5.39
N LYS A 157 12.83 -4.77 4.40
CA LYS A 157 12.97 -6.09 3.75
C LYS A 157 13.80 -7.04 4.62
N GLY A 158 13.14 -7.82 5.46
CA GLY A 158 13.77 -8.73 6.40
C GLY A 158 13.02 -8.83 7.71
N ASP A 159 13.67 -9.39 8.69
CA ASP A 159 13.24 -9.35 10.09
C ASP A 159 14.11 -8.36 10.89
N ALA A 160 13.77 -8.11 12.16
CA ALA A 160 14.46 -7.14 12.98
C ALA A 160 15.96 -7.43 13.20
N GLN A 161 16.38 -8.69 13.05
CA GLN A 161 17.77 -9.11 13.19
C GLN A 161 18.51 -9.21 11.85
N ASN A 162 17.78 -9.53 10.75
CA ASN A 162 18.37 -9.82 9.45
C ASN A 162 17.67 -8.99 8.37
N VAL A 163 18.21 -7.82 8.11
CA VAL A 163 17.74 -6.93 7.04
C VAL A 163 18.37 -7.33 5.71
N HIS A 164 17.52 -7.65 4.73
CA HIS A 164 17.96 -7.95 3.38
C HIS A 164 17.98 -6.71 2.52
N THR A 165 19.09 -6.47 1.84
CA THR A 165 19.15 -5.43 0.81
C THR A 165 18.55 -5.97 -0.47
N SER A 166 17.55 -5.30 -1.02
CA SER A 166 17.12 -5.58 -2.39
C SER A 166 18.27 -5.31 -3.34
N GLY A 167 18.52 -6.25 -4.24
CA GLY A 167 19.35 -5.98 -5.41
C GLY A 167 18.80 -4.73 -6.09
N GLY A 168 19.65 -3.75 -6.38
CA GLY A 168 19.21 -2.49 -6.99
C GLY A 168 18.43 -2.76 -8.26
N PHE A 169 17.32 -2.11 -8.44
CA PHE A 169 16.62 -2.05 -9.71
C PHE A 169 17.60 -1.50 -10.77
N GLY A 170 17.85 -2.26 -11.83
CA GLY A 170 18.75 -1.84 -12.89
C GLY A 170 19.90 -2.81 -13.20
N GLY A 171 19.73 -4.11 -12.95
CA GLY A 171 20.61 -5.16 -13.52
C GLY A 171 22.04 -5.21 -13.04
N GLY A 172 22.46 -4.32 -12.15
CA GLY A 172 23.74 -4.37 -11.47
C GLY A 172 23.49 -4.61 -9.98
N GLY A 173 24.01 -5.67 -9.43
CA GLY A 173 23.93 -5.94 -8.00
C GLY A 173 24.24 -4.70 -7.19
N CYS A 174 23.74 -4.60 -5.96
CA CYS A 174 24.04 -3.49 -5.06
C CYS A 174 25.55 -3.36 -4.89
N GLY A 175 26.17 -2.56 -5.75
CA GLY A 175 27.58 -2.26 -5.63
C GLY A 175 27.81 -1.57 -4.29
N TRP A 176 28.79 -2.06 -3.55
CA TRP A 176 29.22 -1.45 -2.29
C TRP A 176 29.88 -0.08 -2.50
N GLY A 177 29.97 0.38 -3.77
CA GLY A 177 30.79 1.50 -4.12
C GLY A 177 32.27 1.18 -3.87
N THR A 178 32.99 2.09 -3.23
CA THR A 178 34.34 1.80 -2.76
C THR A 178 34.23 1.06 -1.42
N TYR A 179 34.31 -0.27 -1.46
CA TYR A 179 34.18 -1.13 -0.29
C TYR A 179 35.19 -0.74 0.80
N MET A 180 34.70 -0.50 2.01
CA MET A 180 35.49 -0.08 3.18
C MET A 180 36.29 1.21 3.02
N SER A 181 36.01 2.04 2.02
CA SER A 181 36.70 3.32 1.78
C SER A 181 35.68 4.48 1.80
N PRO A 182 36.00 5.61 2.44
CA PRO A 182 35.14 6.80 2.45
C PRO A 182 35.11 7.53 1.09
N SER A 183 35.89 7.11 0.11
CA SER A 183 36.00 7.80 -1.18
C SER A 183 34.73 7.72 -2.03
N GLY A 184 33.85 6.77 -1.78
CA GLY A 184 32.60 6.65 -2.53
C GLY A 184 31.72 5.48 -2.07
N PRO A 185 31.32 5.39 -0.79
CA PRO A 185 30.43 4.35 -0.33
C PRO A 185 29.04 4.50 -0.97
N VAL A 186 28.35 3.40 -1.21
CA VAL A 186 26.97 3.38 -1.70
C VAL A 186 26.05 2.91 -0.58
N ILE A 187 25.05 3.75 -0.26
CA ILE A 187 23.98 3.36 0.67
C ILE A 187 23.02 2.43 -0.07
N ARG A 188 22.85 1.23 0.48
CA ARG A 188 22.00 0.18 -0.09
C ARG A 188 20.61 0.28 0.51
N CYS A 189 19.59 0.21 -0.37
CA CYS A 189 18.18 0.25 0.09
C CYS A 189 17.80 -1.10 0.70
N ALA A 190 17.40 -1.08 1.95
CA ALA A 190 16.87 -2.23 2.68
C ALA A 190 15.38 -2.07 2.99
N SER A 191 14.75 -1.03 2.48
CA SER A 191 13.35 -0.70 2.74
C SER A 191 12.71 0.00 1.56
N GLU A 192 11.40 0.04 1.57
CA GLU A 192 10.57 0.82 0.65
C GLU A 192 9.47 1.55 1.42
N PRO A 193 9.12 2.79 1.06
CA PRO A 193 8.00 3.50 1.66
C PRO A 193 6.68 3.07 1.02
N ILE A 194 5.66 2.95 1.86
CA ILE A 194 4.26 2.84 1.45
C ILE A 194 3.58 4.15 1.84
N LEU A 195 3.17 4.94 0.86
CA LEU A 195 2.49 6.21 1.08
C LEU A 195 0.99 5.97 1.21
N ILE A 196 0.37 6.54 2.25
CA ILE A 196 -1.06 6.40 2.51
C ILE A 196 -1.76 7.74 2.31
N PHE A 197 -2.74 7.76 1.41
CA PHE A 197 -3.55 8.93 1.12
C PHE A 197 -5.03 8.67 1.40
N ALA A 198 -5.82 9.73 1.54
CA ALA A 198 -7.28 9.68 1.67
C ALA A 198 -7.97 10.61 0.69
N LYS A 199 -9.22 10.28 0.33
CA LYS A 199 -10.14 11.19 -0.37
C LYS A 199 -10.96 12.01 0.63
N GLY A 200 -10.76 13.31 0.63
CA GLY A 200 -11.61 14.30 1.32
C GLY A 200 -11.45 14.36 2.84
N SER A 201 -11.39 13.24 3.55
CA SER A 201 -11.28 13.23 5.00
C SER A 201 -10.41 12.09 5.54
N ARG A 202 -9.90 12.25 6.76
CA ARG A 202 -9.12 11.20 7.46
C ARG A 202 -10.00 10.00 7.85
N GLY A 203 -11.27 10.22 8.18
CA GLY A 203 -12.20 9.16 8.60
C GLY A 203 -13.15 8.77 7.47
N ARG A 204 -13.43 7.47 7.34
CA ARG A 204 -14.62 7.02 6.61
C ARG A 204 -15.82 7.31 7.47
N GLY A 205 -16.88 7.90 6.89
CA GLY A 205 -18.17 8.02 7.57
C GLY A 205 -18.63 6.64 8.02
N VAL A 206 -19.24 6.57 9.20
CA VAL A 206 -19.87 5.33 9.67
C VAL A 206 -20.94 4.96 8.65
N VAL A 207 -20.87 3.74 8.10
CA VAL A 207 -21.90 3.22 7.19
C VAL A 207 -23.25 3.38 7.91
N SER A 208 -24.17 4.13 7.30
CA SER A 208 -25.46 4.43 7.86
C SER A 208 -26.23 3.13 8.09
N GLY A 209 -26.44 2.76 9.35
CA GLY A 209 -27.10 1.51 9.76
C GLY A 209 -26.53 0.92 11.04
N ALA A 210 -25.25 1.05 11.30
CA ALA A 210 -24.65 0.76 12.59
C ALA A 210 -24.76 2.02 13.45
N GLY A 211 -25.54 2.01 14.51
CA GLY A 211 -25.67 3.13 15.44
C GLY A 211 -24.30 3.62 15.92
N ARG A 212 -24.22 4.91 16.29
CA ARG A 212 -22.98 5.47 16.89
C ARG A 212 -22.57 4.58 18.07
N GLY A 213 -21.45 3.88 17.92
CA GLY A 213 -20.95 2.93 18.93
C GLY A 213 -20.86 1.47 18.47
N ALA A 214 -21.49 1.07 17.37
CA ALA A 214 -21.18 -0.18 16.73
C ALA A 214 -19.90 0.02 15.91
N CYS A 215 -18.74 -0.06 16.57
CA CYS A 215 -17.56 -0.57 15.91
C CYS A 215 -17.99 -1.94 15.39
N VAL A 216 -18.27 -2.07 14.09
CA VAL A 216 -18.26 -3.38 13.46
C VAL A 216 -16.86 -3.86 13.77
N ALA A 217 -16.76 -4.85 14.65
CA ALA A 217 -15.46 -5.39 15.07
C ALA A 217 -14.74 -5.73 13.79
N GLY A 218 -13.66 -5.00 13.48
CA GLY A 218 -12.84 -5.33 12.34
C GLY A 218 -12.40 -6.78 12.50
N ASP A 219 -12.12 -7.44 11.42
CA ASP A 219 -11.57 -8.79 11.38
C ASP A 219 -10.09 -8.83 11.85
N MET A 220 -9.72 -7.91 12.74
CA MET A 220 -8.40 -7.80 13.37
C MET A 220 -8.44 -8.06 14.85
N THR A 221 -7.43 -8.75 15.34
CA THR A 221 -7.16 -8.87 16.78
C THR A 221 -6.54 -7.57 17.32
N LYS A 222 -6.60 -7.38 18.65
CA LYS A 222 -5.92 -6.27 19.30
C LYS A 222 -4.40 -6.29 19.06
N ALA A 223 -3.80 -7.48 19.01
CA ALA A 223 -2.36 -7.63 18.76
C ALA A 223 -1.99 -7.17 17.33
N GLU A 224 -2.74 -7.61 16.31
CA GLU A 224 -2.57 -7.16 14.93
C GLU A 224 -2.73 -5.64 14.82
N TRP A 225 -3.76 -5.07 15.46
CA TRP A 225 -3.97 -3.62 15.47
C TRP A 225 -2.77 -2.87 16.03
N MET A 226 -2.26 -3.28 17.20
CA MET A 226 -1.13 -2.63 17.87
C MET A 226 0.17 -2.75 17.07
N GLU A 227 0.38 -3.86 16.37
CA GLU A 227 1.54 -4.08 15.52
C GLU A 227 1.42 -3.34 14.18
N TRP A 228 0.27 -3.45 13.50
CA TRP A 228 0.12 -2.96 12.13
C TRP A 228 -0.12 -1.45 12.02
N THR A 229 -0.45 -0.79 13.14
CA THR A 229 -0.50 0.68 13.22
C THR A 229 0.85 1.33 13.50
N LEU A 230 1.94 0.55 13.60
CA LEU A 230 3.29 1.09 13.60
C LEU A 230 3.69 1.52 12.19
N ASP A 231 4.54 2.53 12.11
CA ASP A 231 5.05 3.09 10.86
C ASP A 231 6.21 2.29 10.25
N VAL A 232 6.67 1.22 10.91
CA VAL A 232 7.72 0.32 10.43
C VAL A 232 7.24 -1.11 10.43
N TRP A 233 7.28 -1.74 9.24
CA TRP A 233 6.91 -3.14 9.06
C TRP A 233 8.12 -3.95 8.60
N PHE A 234 8.41 -5.03 9.33
CA PHE A 234 9.46 -5.99 8.97
C PHE A 234 8.81 -7.18 8.27
N MET A 235 9.09 -7.34 6.97
CA MET A 235 8.61 -8.46 6.17
C MET A 235 9.66 -8.85 5.16
N ARG A 236 9.90 -10.15 4.98
CA ARG A 236 10.78 -10.62 3.92
C ARG A 236 10.18 -10.27 2.57
N GLY A 237 11.02 -9.79 1.64
CA GLY A 237 10.63 -9.66 0.26
C GLY A 237 10.33 -11.03 -0.34
N GLU A 238 9.44 -11.10 -1.31
CA GLU A 238 9.27 -12.33 -2.07
C GLU A 238 10.57 -12.66 -2.81
N THR A 239 10.99 -13.91 -2.73
CA THR A 239 12.05 -14.43 -3.61
C THR A 239 11.55 -14.31 -5.05
N ALA A 240 12.43 -13.84 -5.94
CA ALA A 240 12.13 -13.58 -7.34
C ALA A 240 11.28 -14.72 -7.95
N GLY A 241 9.98 -14.47 -8.01
CA GLY A 241 8.99 -15.33 -8.64
C GLY A 241 8.81 -14.95 -10.11
N ILE A 242 7.65 -15.26 -10.65
CA ILE A 242 7.29 -15.00 -12.04
C ILE A 242 7.20 -13.49 -12.36
N HIS A 243 7.01 -12.64 -11.33
CA HIS A 243 6.96 -11.18 -11.48
C HIS A 243 8.13 -10.53 -10.75
N PRO A 244 8.95 -9.70 -11.43
CA PRO A 244 10.22 -9.17 -10.88
C PRO A 244 10.04 -8.13 -9.77
N ALA A 245 8.83 -7.59 -9.56
CA ALA A 245 8.56 -6.48 -8.64
C ALA A 245 7.37 -6.76 -7.69
N ALA A 246 7.10 -8.02 -7.34
CA ALA A 246 6.01 -8.36 -6.44
C ALA A 246 6.37 -8.03 -4.98
N PHE A 247 5.50 -7.33 -4.28
CA PHE A 247 5.56 -7.22 -2.83
C PHE A 247 4.89 -8.44 -2.17
N PRO A 248 5.26 -8.79 -0.92
CA PRO A 248 4.66 -9.92 -0.22
C PRO A 248 3.16 -9.69 0.03
N VAL A 249 2.37 -10.76 -0.06
CA VAL A 249 0.90 -10.72 0.11
C VAL A 249 0.48 -10.17 1.47
N GLU A 250 1.35 -10.21 2.44
CA GLU A 250 1.13 -9.65 3.78
C GLU A 250 0.95 -8.13 3.75
N ILE A 251 1.62 -7.39 2.85
CA ILE A 251 1.45 -5.94 2.71
C ILE A 251 0.00 -5.57 2.36
N PRO A 252 -0.57 -6.03 1.23
CA PRO A 252 -1.96 -5.72 0.94
C PRO A 252 -2.93 -6.31 1.96
N ALA A 253 -2.64 -7.47 2.56
CA ALA A 253 -3.51 -8.05 3.57
C ALA A 253 -3.62 -7.17 4.83
N ARG A 254 -2.52 -6.62 5.34
CA ARG A 254 -2.51 -5.66 6.46
C ARG A 254 -3.27 -4.38 6.09
N LEU A 255 -3.00 -3.81 4.91
CA LEU A 255 -3.67 -2.59 4.45
C LEU A 255 -5.18 -2.79 4.25
N ILE A 256 -5.60 -3.92 3.70
CA ILE A 256 -7.01 -4.27 3.52
C ILE A 256 -7.73 -4.36 4.87
N LYS A 257 -7.17 -5.10 5.84
CA LYS A 257 -7.75 -5.20 7.17
C LYS A 257 -7.78 -3.85 7.91
N LEU A 258 -6.73 -3.02 7.77
CA LEU A 258 -6.66 -1.70 8.42
C LEU A 258 -7.68 -0.69 7.86
N TYR A 259 -7.98 -0.75 6.56
CA TYR A 259 -8.68 0.34 5.88
C TYR A 259 -10.02 -0.06 5.22
N THR A 260 -10.42 -1.33 5.29
CA THR A 260 -11.68 -1.80 4.70
C THR A 260 -12.48 -2.70 5.63
N TYR A 261 -13.78 -2.77 5.39
CA TYR A 261 -14.68 -3.76 5.96
C TYR A 261 -14.86 -4.94 4.99
N GLN A 262 -15.35 -6.07 5.49
CA GLN A 262 -15.77 -7.18 4.61
C GLN A 262 -16.87 -6.72 3.66
N GLY A 263 -16.78 -7.11 2.39
CA GLY A 263 -17.65 -6.66 1.32
C GLY A 263 -17.28 -5.33 0.67
N ASP A 264 -16.30 -4.58 1.20
CA ASP A 264 -15.75 -3.40 0.53
C ASP A 264 -14.98 -3.77 -0.74
N THR A 265 -14.78 -2.80 -1.62
CA THR A 265 -14.08 -2.99 -2.90
C THR A 265 -12.62 -2.51 -2.85
N VAL A 266 -11.70 -3.41 -3.21
CA VAL A 266 -10.26 -3.15 -3.33
C VAL A 266 -9.86 -3.09 -4.80
N LEU A 267 -9.15 -2.03 -5.18
CA LEU A 267 -8.64 -1.81 -6.53
C LEU A 267 -7.11 -1.95 -6.57
N ASP A 268 -6.60 -2.59 -7.62
CA ASP A 268 -5.19 -2.49 -8.02
C ASP A 268 -5.10 -2.13 -9.52
N PRO A 269 -4.77 -0.87 -9.86
CA PRO A 269 -4.68 -0.42 -11.25
C PRO A 269 -3.41 -0.87 -12.00
N PHE A 270 -2.52 -1.63 -11.33
CA PHE A 270 -1.29 -2.20 -11.88
C PHE A 270 -1.07 -3.60 -11.31
N VAL A 271 -2.04 -4.48 -11.53
CA VAL A 271 -2.22 -5.72 -10.76
C VAL A 271 -1.07 -6.73 -10.89
N GLY A 272 -0.30 -6.70 -11.98
CA GLY A 272 0.83 -7.61 -12.20
C GLY A 272 0.47 -9.08 -11.98
N SER A 273 1.06 -9.71 -10.96
CA SER A 273 0.78 -11.10 -10.59
C SER A 273 -0.52 -11.32 -9.79
N GLY A 274 -1.24 -10.26 -9.42
CA GLY A 274 -2.52 -10.37 -8.71
C GLY A 274 -2.44 -10.42 -7.18
N THR A 275 -1.32 -10.06 -6.58
CA THR A 275 -1.09 -10.17 -5.12
C THR A 275 -2.14 -9.43 -4.30
N THR A 276 -2.48 -8.18 -4.67
CA THR A 276 -3.53 -7.38 -4.01
C THR A 276 -4.90 -8.06 -4.11
N CYS A 277 -5.27 -8.50 -5.31
CA CYS A 277 -6.57 -9.15 -5.54
C CYS A 277 -6.69 -10.49 -4.81
N LYS A 278 -5.60 -11.25 -4.70
CA LYS A 278 -5.55 -12.48 -3.88
C LYS A 278 -5.82 -12.18 -2.41
N ALA A 279 -5.15 -11.16 -1.86
CA ALA A 279 -5.36 -10.75 -0.48
C ALA A 279 -6.81 -10.30 -0.24
N ALA A 280 -7.39 -9.51 -1.14
CA ALA A 280 -8.77 -9.05 -1.04
C ALA A 280 -9.78 -10.23 -1.07
N LYS A 281 -9.62 -11.15 -2.03
CA LYS A 281 -10.42 -12.38 -2.14
C LYS A 281 -10.36 -13.22 -0.85
N ALA A 282 -9.15 -13.46 -0.33
CA ALA A 282 -8.94 -14.26 0.88
C ALA A 282 -9.55 -13.61 2.14
N LEU A 283 -9.70 -12.28 2.13
CA LEU A 283 -10.24 -11.51 3.24
C LEU A 283 -11.74 -11.14 3.06
N ASN A 284 -12.43 -11.74 2.11
CA ASN A 284 -13.84 -11.49 1.81
C ASN A 284 -14.13 -10.01 1.44
N ARG A 285 -13.25 -9.41 0.64
CA ARG A 285 -13.48 -8.13 -0.02
C ARG A 285 -13.71 -8.37 -1.50
N HIS A 286 -14.52 -7.53 -2.12
CA HIS A 286 -14.56 -7.46 -3.58
C HIS A 286 -13.26 -6.88 -4.09
N TRP A 287 -12.89 -7.24 -5.31
CA TRP A 287 -11.63 -6.80 -5.91
C TRP A 287 -11.78 -6.47 -7.38
N LEU A 288 -10.95 -5.57 -7.85
CA LEU A 288 -10.81 -5.23 -9.26
C LEU A 288 -9.32 -5.00 -9.55
N GLY A 289 -8.77 -5.77 -10.50
CA GLY A 289 -7.41 -5.58 -10.98
C GLY A 289 -7.41 -5.09 -12.41
N ILE A 290 -6.48 -4.20 -12.75
CA ILE A 290 -6.27 -3.74 -14.12
C ILE A 290 -4.82 -4.05 -14.50
N GLU A 291 -4.64 -4.64 -15.69
CA GLU A 291 -3.32 -5.03 -16.21
C GLU A 291 -3.24 -4.74 -17.70
N ILE A 292 -2.20 -4.02 -18.09
CA ILE A 292 -2.03 -3.66 -19.50
C ILE A 292 -1.49 -4.81 -20.34
N ASP A 293 -0.60 -5.62 -19.75
CA ASP A 293 -0.01 -6.76 -20.43
C ASP A 293 -0.95 -7.97 -20.42
N PRO A 294 -1.34 -8.52 -21.61
CA PRO A 294 -2.23 -9.67 -21.68
C PRO A 294 -1.66 -10.95 -21.05
N ALA A 295 -0.34 -11.10 -20.99
CA ALA A 295 0.28 -12.29 -20.40
C ALA A 295 0.19 -12.23 -18.87
N PHE A 296 0.49 -11.08 -18.26
CA PHE A 296 0.31 -10.86 -16.82
C PHE A 296 -1.18 -10.90 -16.44
N ALA A 297 -2.08 -10.35 -17.24
CA ALA A 297 -3.51 -10.46 -17.00
C ALA A 297 -4.02 -11.91 -17.01
N ARG A 298 -3.51 -12.76 -17.91
CA ARG A 298 -3.81 -14.20 -17.90
C ARG A 298 -3.23 -14.90 -16.67
N LEU A 299 -1.99 -14.57 -16.31
CA LEU A 299 -1.30 -15.13 -15.15
C LEU A 299 -2.07 -14.83 -13.85
N SER A 300 -2.43 -13.57 -13.63
CA SER A 300 -3.16 -13.16 -12.44
C SER A 300 -4.55 -13.81 -12.35
N ARG A 301 -5.27 -13.93 -13.47
CA ARG A 301 -6.53 -14.68 -13.52
C ARG A 301 -6.34 -16.15 -13.14
N ALA A 302 -5.31 -16.81 -13.70
CA ALA A 302 -5.02 -18.20 -13.38
C ALA A 302 -4.68 -18.41 -11.91
N GLN A 303 -3.92 -17.50 -11.33
CA GLN A 303 -3.58 -17.54 -9.92
C GLN A 303 -4.79 -17.29 -8.98
N LEU A 304 -5.71 -16.41 -9.38
CA LEU A 304 -6.95 -16.15 -8.65
C LEU A 304 -7.99 -17.26 -8.79
N ALA A 305 -7.94 -18.05 -9.87
CA ALA A 305 -8.80 -19.22 -10.08
C ALA A 305 -8.37 -20.44 -9.24
N GLN A 306 -7.11 -20.51 -8.82
CA GLN A 306 -6.67 -21.57 -7.92
C GLN A 306 -7.27 -21.35 -6.54
N ASP A 307 -7.83 -22.41 -5.94
CA ASP A 307 -8.32 -22.35 -4.55
C ASP A 307 -7.16 -21.98 -3.63
N MET A 308 -7.27 -20.85 -2.99
CA MET A 308 -6.24 -20.35 -2.08
C MET A 308 -6.20 -21.22 -0.84
N LEU A 309 -5.07 -21.88 -0.60
CA LEU A 309 -4.72 -22.31 0.75
C LEU A 309 -4.95 -21.15 1.71
N PRO A 310 -5.48 -21.39 2.92
CA PRO A 310 -5.72 -20.33 3.90
C PRO A 310 -4.47 -19.46 4.01
N LEU A 311 -4.64 -18.18 3.82
CA LEU A 311 -3.58 -17.21 4.07
C LEU A 311 -3.28 -17.32 5.57
N PHE A 312 -2.21 -18.00 5.94
CA PHE A 312 -1.70 -17.99 7.30
C PHE A 312 -1.19 -16.56 7.58
N LEU A 313 -2.11 -15.71 8.00
CA LEU A 313 -1.77 -14.51 8.74
C LEU A 313 -1.45 -14.95 10.17
N GLY A 314 -0.39 -15.77 10.30
CA GLY A 314 0.10 -16.25 11.57
C GLY A 314 0.70 -15.10 12.33
N GLY A 315 -0.02 -14.59 13.32
CA GLY A 315 0.59 -13.86 14.42
C GLY A 315 1.73 -14.71 14.96
N GLY A 316 2.94 -14.16 14.95
CA GLY A 316 4.16 -14.82 15.40
C GLY A 316 4.02 -15.36 16.79
N GLY A 317 4.49 -16.55 16.98
CA GLY A 317 4.54 -17.31 18.20
C GLY A 317 4.71 -18.76 17.82
N ALA A 318 5.78 -19.09 17.08
CA ALA A 318 6.24 -20.46 17.00
C ALA A 318 6.74 -20.84 18.40
N GLU A 319 5.86 -21.35 19.23
CA GLU A 319 6.25 -22.22 20.31
C GLU A 319 7.01 -23.38 19.69
N LEU A 320 8.33 -23.35 19.86
CA LEU A 320 9.21 -24.48 19.65
C LEU A 320 8.80 -25.54 20.71
N VAL A 321 7.85 -26.40 20.36
CA VAL A 321 7.67 -27.65 21.04
C VAL A 321 8.92 -28.49 20.76
N ALA A 322 9.85 -28.44 21.67
CA ALA A 322 10.94 -29.40 21.75
C ALA A 322 10.33 -30.81 21.81
N LYS A 323 10.42 -31.53 20.71
CA LYS A 323 10.25 -32.98 20.75
C LYS A 323 11.55 -33.56 21.28
N ASP A 324 11.58 -33.74 22.58
CA ASP A 324 12.46 -34.70 23.21
C ASP A 324 12.14 -36.11 22.69
N SER A 325 13.18 -36.90 22.70
CA SER A 325 13.24 -38.34 22.53
C SER A 325 13.34 -38.88 21.09
N CYS A 326 14.56 -39.16 20.73
CA CYS A 326 14.83 -40.42 20.04
C CYS A 326 16.07 -41.07 20.70
N ASP A 327 15.80 -42.00 21.60
CA ASP A 327 16.76 -42.99 22.05
C ASP A 327 17.36 -43.74 20.88
N SER A 328 18.66 -43.74 20.76
CA SER A 328 19.39 -44.65 19.90
C SER A 328 20.18 -45.63 20.75
N PRO A 329 20.09 -46.94 20.51
CA PRO A 329 20.73 -47.92 21.33
C PRO A 329 22.23 -47.99 21.11
N LYS A 330 22.96 -48.07 22.20
CA LYS A 330 24.38 -48.39 22.23
C LYS A 330 24.62 -49.75 21.58
N SER A 331 25.34 -49.82 20.49
CA SER A 331 26.00 -51.06 20.07
C SER A 331 27.41 -51.10 20.70
N GLN A 332 27.58 -52.02 21.61
CA GLN A 332 28.89 -52.57 21.96
C GLN A 332 29.44 -53.32 20.76
N ASN A 333 30.70 -53.09 20.39
CA ASN A 333 31.64 -54.18 20.20
C ASN A 333 33.04 -53.66 19.78
N LYS A 334 33.99 -54.10 20.57
CA LYS A 334 35.43 -54.31 20.38
C LYS A 334 36.31 -53.12 20.01
#